data_230511823518871e72adc649c084f42f
#
_entry.id   230511823518871e72adc649c084f42f
#
_cell.length_a   1.000
_cell.length_b   1.000
_cell.length_c   1.000
_cell.angle_alpha   90.00
_cell.angle_beta   90.00
_cell.angle_gamma   90.00
#
_symmetry.space_group_name_H-M   'P 1'
#
loop_
_entity.id
_entity.type
_entity.pdbx_description
1 polymer ?
#
loop_
_entity_poly.entity_id
_entity_poly.type
_entity_poly.pdbx_seq_one_letter_code
_entity_poly.pdbx_strand_id
1 'polypeptide(L)'
;MKKIITLVAFLYAAFITVHAERVVVGAEQTKQYLPLLKDKRVALMSNHTGIVIQGNDTIHTLDLLLKHGVNVTAIFSPEHGFRGTAREGEHVASSVDEKTGIPILSLYDGKSQRPSKEAMATFDVMITDIQDVGLRFYTYYVTMFRLMDACAHEGKQFIVFDRPNPNGYYVDGPILDMKHKSGVGALPIPVVHGMTLGELALMINGENWLYDSLQVDLTVIPCKNYTHQTLYRLPVAPSPNLRNMLAIYLYPSVCLFEATPVSLGRGTDKPFLCYGHPNFNAPRTEPSAYGPAIT
;
A
#
# COMPACT_ATOMS: atom_id res chain seq x y z
N MET A 1 27.20 -15.55 51.50
CA MET A 1 27.34 -14.31 50.79
C MET A 1 27.69 -14.50 49.30
N LYS A 2 28.68 -15.33 48.90
CA LYS A 2 29.03 -15.53 47.47
C LYS A 2 27.88 -16.04 46.56
N LYS A 3 26.99 -16.93 47.06
CA LYS A 3 25.86 -17.49 46.28
C LYS A 3 24.71 -16.48 46.01
N ILE A 4 24.53 -15.48 46.87
CA ILE A 4 23.52 -14.43 46.72
C ILE A 4 23.95 -13.41 45.65
N ILE A 5 25.25 -13.07 45.57
CA ILE A 5 25.80 -12.17 44.61
C ILE A 5 25.69 -12.71 43.18
N THR A 6 25.87 -14.04 43.02
CA THR A 6 25.73 -14.68 41.67
C THR A 6 24.30 -14.69 41.20
N LEU A 7 23.31 -14.83 42.07
CA LEU A 7 21.88 -14.81 41.71
C LEU A 7 21.39 -13.43 41.32
N VAL A 8 21.89 -12.38 41.98
CA VAL A 8 21.57 -10.97 41.65
C VAL A 8 22.18 -10.56 40.31
N ALA A 9 23.42 -11.02 40.01
CA ALA A 9 24.03 -10.77 38.69
C ALA A 9 23.28 -11.47 37.52
N PHE A 10 22.70 -12.66 37.75
CA PHE A 10 21.91 -13.35 36.75
C PHE A 10 20.55 -12.69 36.54
N LEU A 11 19.93 -12.09 37.54
CA LEU A 11 18.68 -11.33 37.42
C LEU A 11 18.90 -9.97 36.71
N TYR A 12 20.08 -9.35 36.82
CA TYR A 12 20.39 -8.09 36.11
C TYR A 12 20.67 -8.30 34.62
N ALA A 13 21.14 -9.49 34.20
CA ALA A 13 21.38 -9.81 32.79
C ALA A 13 20.11 -10.13 32.00
N ALA A 14 18.95 -10.31 32.65
CA ALA A 14 17.68 -10.64 32.00
C ALA A 14 16.84 -9.43 31.57
N PHE A 15 17.26 -8.21 31.86
CA PHE A 15 16.62 -6.97 31.39
C PHE A 15 17.35 -6.34 30.22
N ILE A 16 17.75 -7.12 29.23
CA ILE A 16 17.98 -6.57 27.90
C ILE A 16 16.57 -6.37 27.33
N THR A 17 15.99 -5.20 27.51
CA THR A 17 14.83 -4.78 26.75
C THR A 17 15.24 -4.74 25.29
N VAL A 18 14.93 -5.77 24.54
CA VAL A 18 14.98 -5.73 23.08
C VAL A 18 13.93 -4.70 22.68
N HIS A 19 14.34 -3.44 22.57
CA HIS A 19 13.53 -2.45 21.90
C HIS A 19 13.50 -2.89 20.43
N ALA A 20 12.38 -3.43 19.98
CA ALA A 20 12.18 -3.65 18.55
C ALA A 20 12.37 -2.28 17.86
N GLU A 21 13.36 -2.18 17.01
CA GLU A 21 13.59 -0.96 16.25
C GLU A 21 12.35 -0.66 15.41
N ARG A 22 11.96 0.61 15.36
CA ARG A 22 10.83 1.08 14.55
C ARG A 22 11.04 0.72 13.09
N VAL A 23 9.99 0.24 12.43
CA VAL A 23 10.01 0.09 10.98
C VAL A 23 10.21 1.46 10.33
N VAL A 24 11.14 1.52 9.38
CA VAL A 24 11.44 2.71 8.58
C VAL A 24 10.99 2.44 7.15
N VAL A 25 10.00 3.18 6.67
CA VAL A 25 9.49 3.02 5.30
C VAL A 25 10.47 3.57 4.27
N GLY A 26 10.32 3.15 3.00
CA GLY A 26 11.21 3.57 1.92
C GLY A 26 11.34 5.09 1.80
N ALA A 27 10.23 5.82 1.89
CA ALA A 27 10.19 7.28 1.78
C ALA A 27 10.99 8.02 2.87
N GLU A 28 11.23 7.42 4.04
CA GLU A 28 12.04 8.01 5.11
C GLU A 28 13.54 7.97 4.81
N GLN A 29 13.98 7.15 3.86
CA GLN A 29 15.38 6.86 3.60
C GLN A 29 15.99 7.82 2.57
N THR A 30 15.84 9.11 2.78
CA THR A 30 16.21 10.19 1.84
C THR A 30 17.64 10.07 1.31
N LYS A 31 18.59 9.64 2.14
CA LYS A 31 19.99 9.46 1.72
C LYS A 31 20.18 8.40 0.63
N GLN A 32 19.27 7.46 0.49
CA GLN A 32 19.36 6.41 -0.53
C GLN A 32 18.82 6.87 -1.89
N TYR A 33 17.75 7.64 -1.92
CA TYR A 33 17.07 7.96 -3.16
C TYR A 33 17.30 9.40 -3.68
N LEU A 34 17.61 10.38 -2.83
CA LEU A 34 17.84 11.75 -3.31
C LEU A 34 18.95 11.85 -4.37
N PRO A 35 20.06 11.10 -4.27
CA PRO A 35 21.07 11.11 -5.35
C PRO A 35 20.55 10.62 -6.70
N LEU A 36 19.56 9.71 -6.70
CA LEU A 36 18.94 9.16 -7.91
C LEU A 36 18.01 10.18 -8.61
N LEU A 37 17.53 11.17 -7.86
CA LEU A 37 16.56 12.17 -8.30
C LEU A 37 17.22 13.50 -8.74
N LYS A 38 18.54 13.61 -8.57
CA LYS A 38 19.28 14.84 -8.90
C LYS A 38 19.11 15.18 -10.38
N ASP A 39 18.75 16.41 -10.65
CA ASP A 39 18.55 16.98 -11.99
C ASP A 39 17.48 16.24 -12.85
N LYS A 40 16.60 15.47 -12.21
CA LYS A 40 15.51 14.74 -12.84
C LYS A 40 14.17 15.43 -12.62
N ARG A 41 13.28 15.33 -13.62
CA ARG A 41 11.86 15.61 -13.45
C ARG A 41 11.22 14.37 -12.87
N VAL A 42 10.50 14.52 -11.76
CA VAL A 42 9.95 13.41 -11.00
C VAL A 42 8.43 13.42 -11.05
N ALA A 43 7.82 12.28 -11.35
CA ALA A 43 6.41 12.06 -11.11
C ALA A 43 6.22 11.21 -9.85
N LEU A 44 5.16 11.47 -9.08
CA LEU A 44 4.84 10.74 -7.86
C LEU A 44 3.47 10.09 -7.97
N MET A 45 3.39 8.75 -7.91
CA MET A 45 2.16 8.00 -7.68
C MET A 45 1.98 7.80 -6.19
N SER A 46 0.97 8.46 -5.63
CA SER A 46 0.70 8.42 -4.19
C SER A 46 -0.75 8.83 -3.88
N ASN A 47 -1.13 8.65 -2.63
CA ASN A 47 -2.34 9.20 -2.05
C ASN A 47 -2.09 9.64 -0.60
N HIS A 48 -3.14 9.89 0.18
CA HIS A 48 -3.06 10.30 1.59
C HIS A 48 -2.24 9.36 2.49
N THR A 49 -1.95 8.13 2.07
CA THR A 49 -1.13 7.16 2.81
C THR A 49 0.37 7.37 2.63
N GLY A 50 0.78 8.18 1.65
CA GLY A 50 2.17 8.52 1.38
C GLY A 50 2.74 9.47 2.43
N ILE A 51 2.82 9.02 3.68
CA ILE A 51 3.29 9.83 4.82
C ILE A 51 4.57 9.27 5.43
N VAL A 52 5.36 10.17 5.98
CA VAL A 52 6.59 9.92 6.72
C VAL A 52 6.45 10.48 8.13
N ILE A 53 6.83 9.70 9.13
CA ILE A 53 6.79 10.08 10.54
C ILE A 53 8.12 10.72 10.92
N GLN A 54 8.10 11.98 11.35
CA GLN A 54 9.25 12.74 11.82
C GLN A 54 9.05 13.16 13.29
N GLY A 55 9.55 12.34 14.21
CA GLY A 55 9.27 12.56 15.65
C GLY A 55 7.79 12.43 15.97
N ASN A 56 7.16 13.51 16.41
CA ASN A 56 5.70 13.58 16.69
C ASN A 56 4.88 14.07 15.49
N ASP A 57 5.52 14.50 14.41
CA ASP A 57 4.87 15.06 13.24
C ASP A 57 4.82 14.07 12.09
N THR A 58 3.90 14.29 11.17
CA THR A 58 3.83 13.58 9.90
C THR A 58 3.97 14.55 8.74
N ILE A 59 4.70 14.15 7.71
CA ILE A 59 4.82 14.91 6.46
C ILE A 59 4.42 14.00 5.30
N HIS A 60 3.68 14.53 4.34
CA HIS A 60 3.41 13.79 3.10
C HIS A 60 4.68 13.68 2.25
N THR A 61 4.87 12.57 1.58
CA THR A 61 6.07 12.31 0.75
C THR A 61 6.25 13.38 -0.33
N LEU A 62 5.18 13.91 -0.92
CA LEU A 62 5.26 15.05 -1.83
C LEU A 62 5.95 16.24 -1.16
N ASP A 63 5.49 16.63 0.02
CA ASP A 63 6.05 17.77 0.76
C ASP A 63 7.51 17.50 1.18
N LEU A 64 7.84 16.25 1.51
CA LEU A 64 9.21 15.85 1.83
C LEU A 64 10.14 16.00 0.61
N LEU A 65 9.71 15.52 -0.56
CA LEU A 65 10.47 15.65 -1.81
C LEU A 65 10.70 17.13 -2.16
N LEU A 66 9.66 17.95 -2.09
CA LEU A 66 9.76 19.40 -2.36
C LEU A 66 10.67 20.10 -1.36
N LYS A 67 10.60 19.75 -0.07
CA LYS A 67 11.51 20.26 0.98
C LYS A 67 12.99 19.98 0.67
N HIS A 68 13.27 18.86 -0.01
CA HIS A 68 14.62 18.50 -0.46
C HIS A 68 14.99 19.04 -1.83
N GLY A 69 14.16 19.91 -2.43
CA GLY A 69 14.42 20.55 -3.73
C GLY A 69 14.23 19.61 -4.93
N VAL A 70 13.53 18.49 -4.77
CA VAL A 70 13.22 17.58 -5.88
C VAL A 70 12.22 18.25 -6.82
N ASN A 71 12.50 18.22 -8.11
CA ASN A 71 11.63 18.77 -9.16
C ASN A 71 10.46 17.82 -9.44
N VAL A 72 9.40 17.90 -8.64
CA VAL A 72 8.18 17.10 -8.86
C VAL A 72 7.30 17.81 -9.87
N THR A 73 7.08 17.18 -11.03
CA THR A 73 6.37 17.79 -12.19
C THR A 73 4.94 17.28 -12.35
N ALA A 74 4.60 16.13 -11.78
CA ALA A 74 3.26 15.56 -11.85
C ALA A 74 2.99 14.63 -10.67
N ILE A 75 1.73 14.54 -10.29
CA ILE A 75 1.20 13.54 -9.33
C ILE A 75 0.28 12.60 -10.10
N PHE A 76 0.47 11.30 -9.95
CA PHE A 76 -0.45 10.30 -10.46
C PHE A 76 -1.34 9.80 -9.34
N SER A 77 -2.64 9.96 -9.52
CA SER A 77 -3.64 9.62 -8.51
C SER A 77 -4.22 8.24 -8.80
N PRO A 78 -4.12 7.29 -7.84
CA PRO A 78 -4.77 5.99 -7.93
C PRO A 78 -6.26 6.10 -7.62
N GLU A 79 -6.93 4.96 -7.51
CA GLU A 79 -8.30 4.87 -6.97
C GLU A 79 -8.40 5.62 -5.64
N HIS A 80 -9.53 6.23 -5.36
CA HIS A 80 -9.82 7.14 -4.24
C HIS A 80 -9.14 8.52 -4.31
N GLY A 81 -8.38 8.81 -5.36
CA GLY A 81 -7.77 10.11 -5.58
C GLY A 81 -6.56 10.42 -4.68
N PHE A 82 -5.87 11.52 -4.95
CA PHE A 82 -4.65 11.90 -4.23
C PHE A 82 -4.90 12.19 -2.72
N ARG A 83 -6.06 12.75 -2.37
CA ARG A 83 -6.44 13.02 -0.98
C ARG A 83 -7.21 11.87 -0.32
N GLY A 84 -7.47 10.76 -1.05
CA GLY A 84 -8.10 9.57 -0.51
C GLY A 84 -9.58 9.72 -0.14
N THR A 85 -10.28 10.69 -0.72
CA THR A 85 -11.67 11.04 -0.36
C THR A 85 -12.71 10.54 -1.35
N ALA A 86 -12.31 10.15 -2.58
CA ALA A 86 -13.22 9.64 -3.59
C ALA A 86 -13.74 8.25 -3.21
N ARG A 87 -15.00 7.97 -3.58
CA ARG A 87 -15.63 6.67 -3.35
C ARG A 87 -15.02 5.63 -4.28
N GLU A 88 -15.20 4.37 -3.92
CA GLU A 88 -14.78 3.23 -4.72
C GLU A 88 -15.44 3.25 -6.11
N GLY A 89 -14.62 3.03 -7.15
CA GLY A 89 -15.08 3.10 -8.55
C GLY A 89 -15.48 4.48 -9.04
N GLU A 90 -15.37 5.52 -8.20
CA GLU A 90 -15.70 6.89 -8.60
C GLU A 90 -14.64 7.43 -9.57
N HIS A 91 -15.12 8.07 -10.65
CA HIS A 91 -14.23 8.75 -11.60
C HIS A 91 -13.59 9.97 -10.93
N VAL A 92 -12.27 9.96 -10.84
CA VAL A 92 -11.48 11.08 -10.30
C VAL A 92 -10.97 11.92 -11.46
N ALA A 93 -11.44 13.15 -11.59
CA ALA A 93 -10.96 14.06 -12.61
C ALA A 93 -9.51 14.50 -12.32
N SER A 94 -8.74 14.75 -13.39
CA SER A 94 -7.45 15.44 -13.26
C SER A 94 -7.66 16.86 -12.74
N SER A 95 -6.77 17.29 -11.85
CA SER A 95 -6.85 18.57 -11.13
C SER A 95 -5.44 19.12 -10.86
N VAL A 96 -5.34 20.11 -10.00
CA VAL A 96 -4.08 20.66 -9.52
C VAL A 96 -4.07 20.56 -8.00
N ASP A 97 -2.96 20.17 -7.41
CA ASP A 97 -2.82 20.20 -5.95
C ASP A 97 -2.77 21.65 -5.49
N GLU A 98 -3.79 22.08 -4.75
CA GLU A 98 -3.96 23.48 -4.34
C GLU A 98 -2.78 24.03 -3.54
N LYS A 99 -2.10 23.17 -2.79
CA LYS A 99 -0.98 23.56 -1.92
C LYS A 99 0.31 23.81 -2.71
N THR A 100 0.55 23.03 -3.76
CA THR A 100 1.85 23.03 -4.48
C THR A 100 1.75 23.53 -5.91
N GLY A 101 0.55 23.61 -6.47
CA GLY A 101 0.34 23.95 -7.88
C GLY A 101 0.71 22.82 -8.86
N ILE A 102 1.06 21.63 -8.37
CA ILE A 102 1.49 20.50 -9.21
C ILE A 102 0.25 19.82 -9.81
N PRO A 103 0.26 19.50 -11.12
CA PRO A 103 -0.82 18.77 -11.78
C PRO A 103 -1.03 17.39 -11.15
N ILE A 104 -2.30 17.05 -10.85
CA ILE A 104 -2.74 15.72 -10.46
C ILE A 104 -3.40 15.06 -11.68
N LEU A 105 -2.78 14.00 -12.17
CA LEU A 105 -3.21 13.23 -13.32
C LEU A 105 -3.92 11.98 -12.81
N SER A 106 -5.22 11.87 -13.10
CA SER A 106 -5.99 10.71 -12.70
C SER A 106 -5.76 9.54 -13.65
N LEU A 107 -5.60 8.34 -13.08
CA LEU A 107 -5.62 7.08 -13.79
C LEU A 107 -7.01 6.41 -13.73
N TYR A 108 -7.99 7.10 -13.15
CA TYR A 108 -9.38 6.64 -12.94
C TYR A 108 -10.39 7.65 -13.51
N ASP A 109 -10.05 8.27 -14.65
CA ASP A 109 -10.91 9.24 -15.33
C ASP A 109 -11.96 8.62 -16.29
N GLY A 110 -12.04 7.29 -16.32
CA GLY A 110 -12.94 6.54 -17.19
C GLY A 110 -12.53 6.45 -18.67
N LYS A 111 -11.41 7.10 -19.06
CA LYS A 111 -10.95 7.12 -20.45
C LYS A 111 -9.86 6.09 -20.72
N SER A 112 -8.81 6.12 -19.92
CA SER A 112 -7.69 5.21 -20.05
C SER A 112 -7.06 4.95 -18.68
N GLN A 113 -6.71 3.70 -18.45
CA GLN A 113 -5.97 3.29 -17.25
C GLN A 113 -4.45 3.34 -17.47
N ARG A 114 -4.00 3.80 -18.64
CA ARG A 114 -2.60 4.09 -18.96
C ARG A 114 -2.42 5.61 -19.08
N PRO A 115 -1.29 6.15 -18.60
CA PRO A 115 -0.97 7.56 -18.81
C PRO A 115 -0.91 7.90 -20.31
N SER A 116 -1.33 9.10 -20.68
CA SER A 116 -1.17 9.57 -22.04
C SER A 116 0.31 9.83 -22.38
N LYS A 117 0.66 9.90 -23.66
CA LYS A 117 2.04 10.23 -24.09
C LYS A 117 2.48 11.59 -23.56
N GLU A 118 1.57 12.56 -23.54
CA GLU A 118 1.82 13.91 -23.00
C GLU A 118 2.13 13.85 -21.51
N ALA A 119 1.38 13.05 -20.72
CA ALA A 119 1.65 12.83 -19.31
C ALA A 119 3.00 12.15 -19.11
N MET A 120 3.32 11.11 -19.90
CA MET A 120 4.63 10.44 -19.85
C MET A 120 5.79 11.37 -20.20
N ALA A 121 5.61 12.35 -21.07
CA ALA A 121 6.65 13.31 -21.44
C ALA A 121 7.00 14.33 -20.34
N THR A 122 6.19 14.43 -19.27
CA THR A 122 6.39 15.43 -18.20
C THR A 122 7.49 15.06 -17.20
N PHE A 123 7.94 13.83 -17.14
CA PHE A 123 8.89 13.34 -16.13
C PHE A 123 9.96 12.40 -16.72
N ASP A 124 11.00 12.15 -15.95
CA ASP A 124 12.10 11.23 -16.26
C ASP A 124 12.08 10.02 -15.32
N VAL A 125 11.62 10.20 -14.10
CA VAL A 125 11.56 9.18 -13.05
C VAL A 125 10.15 9.14 -12.45
N MET A 126 9.58 7.93 -12.34
CA MET A 126 8.33 7.69 -11.61
C MET A 126 8.65 7.15 -10.22
N ILE A 127 8.10 7.76 -9.19
CA ILE A 127 8.11 7.24 -7.82
C ILE A 127 6.73 6.71 -7.48
N THR A 128 6.68 5.52 -6.89
CA THR A 128 5.48 4.97 -6.25
C THR A 128 5.67 4.95 -4.74
N ASP A 129 4.77 5.59 -4.02
CA ASP A 129 4.71 5.60 -2.55
C ASP A 129 3.27 5.53 -2.07
N ILE A 130 2.78 4.33 -1.78
CA ILE A 130 1.39 4.09 -1.39
C ILE A 130 1.29 2.87 -0.47
N GLN A 131 0.35 2.91 0.49
CA GLN A 131 0.10 1.79 1.39
C GLN A 131 -0.88 0.80 0.77
N ASP A 132 -0.40 -0.41 0.51
CA ASP A 132 -1.20 -1.56 0.14
C ASP A 132 -1.55 -2.43 1.36
N VAL A 133 -2.46 -3.37 1.23
CA VAL A 133 -2.87 -4.29 2.30
C VAL A 133 -2.59 -5.78 1.99
N GLY A 134 -1.87 -6.06 0.90
CA GLY A 134 -1.38 -7.40 0.56
C GLY A 134 -2.41 -8.34 -0.05
N LEU A 135 -3.44 -7.79 -0.71
CA LEU A 135 -4.54 -8.54 -1.28
C LEU A 135 -4.71 -8.28 -2.78
N ARG A 136 -4.87 -9.34 -3.55
CA ARG A 136 -5.07 -9.26 -5.00
C ARG A 136 -6.25 -8.38 -5.42
N PHE A 137 -7.28 -8.28 -4.61
CA PHE A 137 -8.45 -7.44 -4.87
C PHE A 137 -8.24 -5.97 -4.52
N TYR A 138 -7.17 -5.64 -3.79
CA TYR A 138 -6.82 -4.28 -3.42
C TYR A 138 -5.94 -3.66 -4.51
N THR A 139 -6.49 -2.73 -5.30
CA THR A 139 -6.05 -2.43 -6.67
C THR A 139 -4.86 -1.48 -6.80
N TYR A 140 -4.21 -1.06 -5.71
CA TYR A 140 -3.06 -0.15 -5.79
C TYR A 140 -1.87 -0.80 -6.52
N TYR A 141 -1.64 -2.10 -6.33
CA TYR A 141 -0.62 -2.82 -7.09
C TYR A 141 -0.93 -2.85 -8.60
N VAL A 142 -2.21 -2.83 -8.99
CA VAL A 142 -2.62 -2.79 -10.41
C VAL A 142 -2.23 -1.45 -11.03
N THR A 143 -2.42 -0.36 -10.27
CA THR A 143 -1.98 0.98 -10.68
C THR A 143 -0.47 1.02 -10.83
N MET A 144 0.29 0.50 -9.85
CA MET A 144 1.74 0.38 -9.92
C MET A 144 2.18 -0.43 -11.15
N PHE A 145 1.59 -1.60 -11.38
CA PHE A 145 1.88 -2.46 -12.54
C PHE A 145 1.72 -1.71 -13.86
N ARG A 146 0.62 -0.95 -14.03
CA ARG A 146 0.35 -0.18 -15.26
C ARG A 146 1.35 0.96 -15.47
N LEU A 147 1.78 1.60 -14.39
CA LEU A 147 2.80 2.64 -14.45
C LEU A 147 4.19 2.06 -14.73
N MET A 148 4.53 0.90 -14.14
CA MET A 148 5.76 0.17 -14.47
C MET A 148 5.80 -0.18 -15.96
N ASP A 149 4.69 -0.71 -16.48
CA ASP A 149 4.56 -1.04 -17.90
C ASP A 149 4.72 0.19 -18.81
N ALA A 150 4.07 1.30 -18.48
CA ALA A 150 4.21 2.54 -19.22
C ALA A 150 5.65 3.07 -19.17
N CYS A 151 6.31 3.01 -18.02
CA CYS A 151 7.70 3.43 -17.86
C CYS A 151 8.66 2.53 -18.66
N ALA A 152 8.42 1.21 -18.70
CA ALA A 152 9.21 0.27 -19.48
C ALA A 152 9.16 0.61 -20.99
N HIS A 153 7.96 0.87 -21.52
CA HIS A 153 7.77 1.24 -22.93
C HIS A 153 8.41 2.59 -23.30
N GLU A 154 8.49 3.52 -22.36
CA GLU A 154 9.05 4.87 -22.58
C GLU A 154 10.51 4.99 -22.08
N GLY A 155 11.15 3.89 -21.66
CA GLY A 155 12.53 3.88 -21.19
C GLY A 155 12.77 4.75 -19.94
N LYS A 156 11.77 4.87 -19.04
CA LYS A 156 11.85 5.70 -17.83
C LYS A 156 12.20 4.88 -16.62
N GLN A 157 12.90 5.49 -15.66
CA GLN A 157 13.21 4.89 -14.38
C GLN A 157 11.96 4.81 -13.50
N PHE A 158 11.84 3.72 -12.74
CA PHE A 158 10.76 3.48 -11.79
C PHE A 158 11.32 3.20 -10.40
N ILE A 159 10.90 3.96 -9.40
CA ILE A 159 11.35 3.81 -8.01
C ILE A 159 10.16 3.49 -7.12
N VAL A 160 10.28 2.43 -6.32
CA VAL A 160 9.28 2.09 -5.29
C VAL A 160 9.83 2.48 -3.92
N PHE A 161 9.13 3.38 -3.23
CA PHE A 161 9.31 3.60 -1.80
C PHE A 161 8.45 2.58 -1.07
N ASP A 162 9.07 1.52 -0.61
CA ASP A 162 8.35 0.38 -0.07
C ASP A 162 7.72 0.67 1.29
N ARG A 163 6.58 0.01 1.54
CA ARG A 163 5.82 0.10 2.78
C ARG A 163 5.48 -1.30 3.30
N PRO A 164 5.41 -1.48 4.63
CA PRO A 164 5.06 -2.76 5.22
C PRO A 164 3.70 -3.27 4.75
N ASN A 165 3.62 -4.56 4.48
CA ASN A 165 2.34 -5.22 4.25
C ASN A 165 1.74 -5.67 5.59
N PRO A 166 0.56 -5.17 6.01
CA PRO A 166 -0.07 -5.57 7.27
C PRO A 166 -0.53 -7.05 7.29
N ASN A 167 -0.73 -7.66 6.12
CA ASN A 167 -1.03 -9.08 5.93
C ASN A 167 0.19 -9.87 5.38
N GLY A 168 1.40 -9.37 5.56
CA GLY A 168 2.63 -9.97 5.02
C GLY A 168 3.04 -11.29 5.66
N TYR A 169 2.43 -11.67 6.78
CA TYR A 169 2.83 -12.83 7.58
C TYR A 169 2.28 -14.17 7.07
N TYR A 170 1.48 -14.18 6.01
CA TYR A 170 0.96 -15.41 5.40
C TYR A 170 0.65 -15.24 3.91
N VAL A 171 0.55 -16.36 3.23
CA VAL A 171 0.11 -16.46 1.83
C VAL A 171 -1.08 -17.41 1.80
N ASP A 172 -2.18 -17.03 1.13
CA ASP A 172 -3.39 -17.85 1.10
C ASP A 172 -4.25 -17.59 -0.15
N GLY A 173 -5.11 -18.55 -0.43
CA GLY A 173 -6.03 -18.54 -1.56
C GLY A 173 -5.36 -18.94 -2.90
N PRO A 174 -6.16 -19.20 -3.93
CA PRO A 174 -5.67 -19.67 -5.22
C PRO A 174 -4.91 -18.57 -5.97
N ILE A 175 -3.87 -18.97 -6.71
CA ILE A 175 -3.24 -18.14 -7.73
C ILE A 175 -4.27 -17.85 -8.82
N LEU A 176 -4.29 -16.60 -9.31
CA LEU A 176 -5.19 -16.21 -10.39
C LEU A 176 -4.88 -16.98 -11.68
N ASP A 177 -5.87 -17.69 -12.20
CA ASP A 177 -5.84 -18.15 -13.58
C ASP A 177 -6.02 -16.93 -14.51
N MET A 178 -5.02 -16.62 -15.32
CA MET A 178 -4.96 -15.41 -16.14
C MET A 178 -6.06 -15.29 -17.18
N LYS A 179 -6.83 -16.38 -17.47
CA LYS A 179 -8.05 -16.29 -18.27
C LYS A 179 -9.14 -15.45 -17.58
N HIS A 180 -9.06 -15.27 -16.26
CA HIS A 180 -9.95 -14.44 -15.44
C HIS A 180 -9.33 -13.08 -15.08
N LYS A 181 -8.28 -12.64 -15.78
CA LYS A 181 -7.68 -11.32 -15.59
C LYS A 181 -8.74 -10.22 -15.67
N SER A 182 -8.69 -9.30 -14.69
CA SER A 182 -9.65 -8.21 -14.57
C SER A 182 -9.03 -6.98 -13.87
N GLY A 183 -9.83 -5.94 -13.66
CA GLY A 183 -9.40 -4.77 -12.87
C GLY A 183 -9.10 -5.08 -11.40
N VAL A 184 -9.68 -6.14 -10.84
CA VAL A 184 -9.46 -6.60 -9.45
C VAL A 184 -8.59 -7.86 -9.37
N GLY A 185 -7.91 -8.19 -10.45
CA GLY A 185 -7.00 -9.34 -10.52
C GLY A 185 -6.16 -9.28 -11.78
N ALA A 186 -5.02 -8.60 -11.74
CA ALA A 186 -4.21 -8.31 -12.92
C ALA A 186 -3.01 -9.25 -13.10
N LEU A 187 -2.58 -9.95 -12.06
CA LEU A 187 -1.35 -10.74 -12.02
C LEU A 187 -1.62 -12.16 -11.49
N PRO A 188 -0.78 -13.15 -11.88
CA PRO A 188 -0.90 -14.54 -11.41
C PRO A 188 -0.38 -14.69 -9.98
N ILE A 189 -1.00 -14.03 -9.03
CA ILE A 189 -0.66 -14.06 -7.61
C ILE A 189 -1.81 -14.62 -6.77
N PRO A 190 -1.54 -15.15 -5.56
CA PRO A 190 -2.57 -15.62 -4.63
C PRO A 190 -3.52 -14.49 -4.19
N VAL A 191 -4.63 -14.85 -3.54
CA VAL A 191 -5.56 -13.87 -2.95
C VAL A 191 -4.85 -13.01 -1.92
N VAL A 192 -4.18 -13.64 -0.95
CA VAL A 192 -3.24 -13.01 -0.02
C VAL A 192 -1.84 -13.36 -0.48
N HIS A 193 -1.12 -12.37 -1.01
CA HIS A 193 0.15 -12.65 -1.67
C HIS A 193 1.38 -12.56 -0.75
N GLY A 194 1.23 -12.04 0.47
CA GLY A 194 2.29 -11.97 1.47
C GLY A 194 3.40 -10.94 1.18
N MET A 195 3.49 -10.39 -0.02
CA MET A 195 4.55 -9.47 -0.45
C MET A 195 4.25 -8.02 -0.08
N THR A 196 5.30 -7.20 0.11
CA THR A 196 5.19 -5.75 0.02
C THR A 196 5.03 -5.31 -1.45
N LEU A 197 4.69 -4.04 -1.70
CA LEU A 197 4.66 -3.53 -3.09
C LEU A 197 6.04 -3.53 -3.74
N GLY A 198 7.11 -3.29 -2.96
CA GLY A 198 8.48 -3.36 -3.46
C GLY A 198 8.86 -4.77 -3.89
N GLU A 199 8.53 -5.79 -3.09
CA GLU A 199 8.76 -7.19 -3.43
C GLU A 199 7.93 -7.62 -4.65
N LEU A 200 6.67 -7.18 -4.72
CA LEU A 200 5.82 -7.46 -5.88
C LEU A 200 6.35 -6.78 -7.16
N ALA A 201 6.88 -5.55 -7.06
CA ALA A 201 7.49 -4.87 -8.19
C ALA A 201 8.74 -5.63 -8.70
N LEU A 202 9.58 -6.14 -7.79
CA LEU A 202 10.72 -6.98 -8.16
C LEU A 202 10.26 -8.27 -8.85
N MET A 203 9.20 -8.90 -8.36
CA MET A 203 8.63 -10.11 -8.98
C MET A 203 8.06 -9.80 -10.36
N ILE A 204 7.27 -8.74 -10.52
CA ILE A 204 6.73 -8.30 -11.82
C ILE A 204 7.85 -8.14 -12.85
N ASN A 205 8.93 -7.46 -12.46
CA ASN A 205 10.05 -7.18 -13.35
C ASN A 205 10.90 -8.44 -13.63
N GLY A 206 11.16 -9.25 -12.60
CA GLY A 206 11.97 -10.46 -12.71
C GLY A 206 11.30 -11.59 -13.49
N GLU A 207 9.98 -11.72 -13.36
CA GLU A 207 9.17 -12.73 -14.07
C GLU A 207 8.72 -12.26 -15.47
N ASN A 208 9.14 -11.06 -15.91
CA ASN A 208 8.77 -10.47 -17.20
C ASN A 208 7.24 -10.36 -17.40
N TRP A 209 6.51 -9.96 -16.35
CA TRP A 209 5.06 -9.86 -16.41
C TRP A 209 4.55 -8.55 -17.04
N LEU A 210 5.45 -7.59 -17.33
CA LEU A 210 5.09 -6.41 -18.11
C LEU A 210 4.74 -6.82 -19.55
N TYR A 211 3.90 -6.01 -20.22
CA TYR A 211 3.53 -6.31 -21.60
C TYR A 211 4.78 -6.34 -22.50
N ASP A 212 4.70 -7.12 -23.56
CA ASP A 212 5.80 -7.36 -24.48
C ASP A 212 7.08 -7.94 -23.81
N SER A 213 6.90 -8.53 -22.60
CA SER A 213 8.00 -9.07 -21.79
C SER A 213 9.11 -8.05 -21.51
N LEU A 214 8.76 -6.78 -21.46
CA LEU A 214 9.70 -5.71 -21.14
C LEU A 214 10.11 -5.76 -19.66
N GLN A 215 11.23 -5.12 -19.36
CA GLN A 215 11.66 -4.80 -18.00
C GLN A 215 11.80 -3.30 -17.87
N VAL A 216 11.43 -2.77 -16.71
CA VAL A 216 11.64 -1.36 -16.37
C VAL A 216 12.96 -1.20 -15.59
N ASP A 217 13.62 -0.05 -15.73
CA ASP A 217 14.74 0.35 -14.85
C ASP A 217 14.18 0.58 -13.43
N LEU A 218 14.16 -0.50 -12.64
CA LEU A 218 13.50 -0.58 -11.33
C LEU A 218 14.50 -0.40 -10.20
N THR A 219 14.20 0.52 -9.29
CA THR A 219 14.86 0.63 -7.99
C THR A 219 13.82 0.50 -6.88
N VAL A 220 14.04 -0.39 -5.92
CA VAL A 220 13.22 -0.49 -4.70
C VAL A 220 14.01 0.06 -3.52
N ILE A 221 13.41 0.96 -2.77
CA ILE A 221 13.91 1.42 -1.46
C ILE A 221 13.14 0.64 -0.39
N PRO A 222 13.69 -0.48 0.12
CA PRO A 222 12.94 -1.40 0.97
C PRO A 222 12.73 -0.81 2.36
N CYS A 223 11.75 -1.34 3.09
CA CYS A 223 11.59 -1.03 4.51
C CYS A 223 12.78 -1.54 5.33
N LYS A 224 13.25 -0.74 6.30
CA LYS A 224 14.19 -1.21 7.33
C LYS A 224 13.43 -1.71 8.55
N ASN A 225 14.02 -2.67 9.25
CA ASN A 225 13.47 -3.27 10.47
C ASN A 225 12.07 -3.88 10.26
N TYR A 226 11.79 -4.32 9.04
CA TYR A 226 10.58 -5.03 8.65
C TYR A 226 10.94 -6.44 8.16
N THR A 227 10.15 -7.39 8.58
CA THR A 227 10.14 -8.77 8.08
C THR A 227 8.67 -9.19 7.90
N HIS A 228 8.43 -10.28 7.19
CA HIS A 228 7.08 -10.85 7.06
C HIS A 228 6.46 -11.27 8.40
N GLN A 229 7.24 -11.40 9.50
CA GLN A 229 6.74 -11.66 10.84
C GLN A 229 6.39 -10.38 11.62
N THR A 230 6.64 -9.21 11.04
CA THR A 230 6.39 -7.93 11.70
C THR A 230 4.90 -7.59 11.64
N LEU A 231 4.23 -7.58 12.79
CA LEU A 231 2.87 -7.08 12.89
C LEU A 231 2.90 -5.54 12.82
N TYR A 232 2.60 -5.01 11.66
CA TYR A 232 2.66 -3.57 11.41
C TYR A 232 1.27 -2.95 11.48
N ARG A 233 1.12 -1.98 12.39
CA ARG A 233 -0.10 -1.18 12.49
C ARG A 233 0.02 0.03 11.55
N LEU A 234 -0.92 0.16 10.62
CA LEU A 234 -0.96 1.29 9.70
C LEU A 234 -1.20 2.62 10.45
N PRO A 235 -0.41 3.67 10.17
CA PRO A 235 -0.58 4.96 10.82
C PRO A 235 -1.85 5.70 10.37
N VAL A 236 -2.34 5.41 9.16
CA VAL A 236 -3.57 5.94 8.58
C VAL A 236 -4.35 4.83 7.88
N ALA A 237 -5.67 4.99 7.79
CA ALA A 237 -6.53 4.08 7.05
C ALA A 237 -6.12 4.05 5.56
N PRO A 238 -5.94 2.87 4.95
CA PRO A 238 -5.46 2.77 3.57
C PRO A 238 -6.55 3.15 2.54
N SER A 239 -7.82 3.04 2.90
CA SER A 239 -8.98 3.44 2.08
C SER A 239 -10.18 3.79 2.96
N PRO A 240 -11.21 4.46 2.40
CA PRO A 240 -12.38 4.93 3.18
C PRO A 240 -13.15 3.83 3.91
N ASN A 241 -13.12 2.59 3.44
CA ASN A 241 -13.83 1.46 4.02
C ASN A 241 -12.95 0.56 4.91
N LEU A 242 -11.62 0.63 4.82
CA LEU A 242 -10.69 -0.10 5.70
C LEU A 242 -10.19 0.81 6.82
N ARG A 243 -11.10 1.20 7.71
CA ARG A 243 -10.87 2.29 8.68
C ARG A 243 -9.97 1.93 9.87
N ASN A 244 -9.76 0.64 10.12
CA ASN A 244 -8.96 0.16 11.25
C ASN A 244 -8.32 -1.20 10.95
N MET A 245 -7.38 -1.61 11.79
CA MET A 245 -6.63 -2.85 11.60
C MET A 245 -7.52 -4.09 11.61
N LEU A 246 -8.61 -4.12 12.39
CA LEU A 246 -9.52 -5.27 12.41
C LEU A 246 -10.20 -5.46 11.05
N ALA A 247 -10.68 -4.37 10.43
CA ALA A 247 -11.23 -4.42 9.08
C ALA A 247 -10.19 -4.91 8.07
N ILE A 248 -8.93 -4.46 8.17
CA ILE A 248 -7.82 -4.88 7.30
C ILE A 248 -7.56 -6.39 7.45
N TYR A 249 -7.55 -6.92 8.66
CA TYR A 249 -7.33 -8.35 8.91
C TYR A 249 -8.51 -9.24 8.51
N LEU A 250 -9.74 -8.73 8.58
CA LEU A 250 -10.94 -9.45 8.13
C LEU A 250 -11.15 -9.37 6.62
N TYR A 251 -10.62 -8.32 5.97
CA TYR A 251 -10.82 -8.06 4.55
C TYR A 251 -10.46 -9.25 3.64
N PRO A 252 -9.39 -10.03 3.87
CA PRO A 252 -9.09 -11.22 3.07
C PRO A 252 -10.23 -12.23 2.96
N SER A 253 -11.00 -12.38 4.02
CA SER A 253 -12.12 -13.33 4.09
C SER A 253 -13.43 -12.73 3.59
N VAL A 254 -13.71 -11.47 3.97
CA VAL A 254 -15.02 -10.86 3.71
C VAL A 254 -15.12 -10.22 2.32
N CYS A 255 -14.01 -9.75 1.74
CA CYS A 255 -14.04 -9.12 0.41
C CYS A 255 -14.56 -10.05 -0.71
N LEU A 256 -14.51 -11.36 -0.53
CA LEU A 256 -15.06 -12.32 -1.48
C LEU A 256 -16.60 -12.16 -1.67
N PHE A 257 -17.28 -11.60 -0.67
CA PHE A 257 -18.71 -11.32 -0.75
C PHE A 257 -19.06 -10.04 -1.51
N GLU A 258 -18.07 -9.19 -1.87
CA GLU A 258 -18.32 -7.95 -2.61
C GLU A 258 -18.98 -8.18 -3.98
N ALA A 259 -18.74 -9.35 -4.58
CA ALA A 259 -19.34 -9.78 -5.82
C ALA A 259 -20.72 -10.46 -5.62
N THR A 260 -21.31 -10.37 -4.44
CA THR A 260 -22.58 -11.01 -4.08
C THR A 260 -23.59 -9.98 -3.54
N PRO A 261 -24.89 -10.34 -3.39
CA PRO A 261 -25.86 -9.47 -2.74
C PRO A 261 -25.66 -9.27 -1.22
N VAL A 262 -24.65 -9.87 -0.62
CA VAL A 262 -24.35 -9.75 0.81
C VAL A 262 -23.81 -8.35 1.11
N SER A 263 -24.45 -7.65 2.05
CA SER A 263 -23.93 -6.39 2.57
C SER A 263 -22.71 -6.68 3.44
N LEU A 264 -21.66 -5.89 3.28
CA LEU A 264 -20.45 -5.91 4.11
C LEU A 264 -20.35 -4.69 5.03
N GLY A 265 -21.48 -4.08 5.35
CA GLY A 265 -21.54 -2.91 6.23
C GLY A 265 -21.01 -1.62 5.60
N ARG A 266 -20.74 -1.58 4.29
CA ARG A 266 -20.38 -0.34 3.59
C ARG A 266 -21.50 0.69 3.71
N GLY A 267 -21.14 1.95 3.88
CA GLY A 267 -22.11 3.03 4.14
C GLY A 267 -22.55 3.12 5.61
N THR A 268 -22.05 2.24 6.49
CA THR A 268 -22.28 2.28 7.94
C THR A 268 -20.99 2.66 8.68
N ASP A 269 -21.03 2.63 10.01
CA ASP A 269 -19.87 2.80 10.89
C ASP A 269 -18.98 1.53 11.00
N LYS A 270 -19.44 0.39 10.42
CA LYS A 270 -18.81 -0.94 10.52
C LYS A 270 -18.48 -1.58 9.16
N PRO A 271 -17.85 -0.86 8.21
CA PRO A 271 -17.49 -1.43 6.92
C PRO A 271 -16.47 -2.58 7.12
N PHE A 272 -16.73 -3.71 6.45
CA PHE A 272 -15.95 -4.97 6.54
C PHE A 272 -15.82 -5.57 7.95
N LEU A 273 -16.58 -5.08 8.93
CA LEU A 273 -16.65 -5.62 10.29
C LEU A 273 -17.94 -6.41 10.53
N CYS A 274 -18.87 -6.39 9.61
CA CYS A 274 -20.10 -7.15 9.66
C CYS A 274 -20.52 -7.53 8.25
N TYR A 275 -21.34 -8.55 8.15
CA TYR A 275 -21.99 -8.95 6.89
C TYR A 275 -23.44 -9.36 7.18
N GLY A 276 -24.29 -9.23 6.17
CA GLY A 276 -25.70 -9.58 6.30
C GLY A 276 -26.45 -9.57 4.98
N HIS A 277 -27.55 -10.28 4.97
CA HIS A 277 -28.51 -10.28 3.86
C HIS A 277 -29.92 -10.46 4.43
N PRO A 278 -31.00 -9.86 3.86
CA PRO A 278 -32.35 -10.01 4.38
C PRO A 278 -32.83 -11.46 4.51
N ASN A 279 -32.32 -12.36 3.68
CA ASN A 279 -32.67 -13.77 3.68
C ASN A 279 -31.77 -14.63 4.59
N PHE A 280 -30.88 -14.04 5.35
CA PHE A 280 -30.08 -14.80 6.32
C PHE A 280 -30.96 -15.11 7.54
N ASN A 281 -31.17 -16.39 7.80
CA ASN A 281 -31.69 -16.87 9.06
C ASN A 281 -30.55 -16.84 10.09
N ALA A 282 -30.31 -15.67 10.70
CA ALA A 282 -29.46 -15.62 11.86
C ALA A 282 -30.18 -16.37 13.00
N PRO A 283 -29.63 -17.48 13.54
CA PRO A 283 -30.13 -17.98 14.79
C PRO A 283 -30.03 -16.84 15.80
N ARG A 284 -31.08 -16.58 16.58
CA ARG A 284 -30.99 -15.71 17.77
C ARG A 284 -29.97 -16.40 18.67
N THR A 285 -28.70 -16.01 18.54
CA THR A 285 -27.69 -16.39 19.52
C THR A 285 -28.02 -15.61 20.77
N GLU A 286 -28.50 -16.30 21.79
CA GLU A 286 -28.34 -15.83 23.16
C GLU A 286 -26.87 -15.42 23.32
N PRO A 287 -26.54 -14.36 24.10
CA PRO A 287 -25.16 -13.93 24.29
C PRO A 287 -24.34 -15.14 24.68
N SER A 288 -23.48 -15.60 23.77
CA SER A 288 -22.64 -16.77 24.03
C SER A 288 -21.72 -16.44 25.19
N ALA A 289 -21.51 -17.42 26.06
CA ALA A 289 -20.63 -17.38 27.23
C ALA A 289 -19.13 -17.25 26.86
N TYR A 290 -18.81 -16.82 25.65
CA TYR A 290 -17.46 -16.45 25.20
C TYR A 290 -17.24 -14.97 25.50
N GLY A 291 -16.41 -14.76 26.47
CA GLY A 291 -15.95 -13.55 27.13
C GLY A 291 -16.03 -12.18 26.43
N PRO A 292 -15.70 -11.10 27.16
CA PRO A 292 -15.97 -9.74 26.71
C PRO A 292 -15.26 -9.46 25.39
N ALA A 293 -15.98 -8.79 24.49
CA ALA A 293 -15.43 -8.26 23.26
C ALA A 293 -14.14 -7.47 23.57
N ILE A 294 -13.08 -7.80 22.88
CA ILE A 294 -11.82 -7.04 22.93
C ILE A 294 -12.15 -5.63 22.44
N THR A 295 -12.22 -4.68 23.37
CA THR A 295 -12.36 -3.24 23.12
C THR A 295 -11.04 -2.66 22.59
#